data_4b6c58f7c5d80cd50174abd0562bfbc6
#
_entry.id   4b6c58f7c5d80cd50174abd0562bfbc6
#
_cell.length_a   1.000
_cell.length_b   1.000
_cell.length_c   1.000
_cell.angle_alpha   90.00
_cell.angle_beta   90.00
_cell.angle_gamma   90.00
#
_symmetry.space_group_name_H-M   'P 1'
#
loop_
_entity.id
_entity.type
_entity.pdbx_description
1 polymer ?
#
loop_
_entity_poly.entity_id
_entity_poly.type
_entity_poly.pdbx_seq_one_letter_code
_entity_poly.pdbx_strand_id
1 'polypeptide(L)'
;LSLWYETMTDDEFVTEVNKITSYGKIIIQMKQCFSGGFVHDLVGPRRIVMSSSGAYEPSWSEDTTGNFGEFTYWYISALRGTKVDTGAPVNADANGDGKVSILEAYNFARTNDSRPETPQFDDSGALPVRAGAVPAGDDGTLAAATFL
;
A
#
# COMPACT_ATOMS: atom_id res chain seq x y z
N LEU A 1 15.55 -1.58 -0.74
CA LEU A 1 15.55 -0.50 0.27
C LEU A 1 16.95 0.03 0.49
N SER A 2 17.11 1.36 0.57
CA SER A 2 18.36 1.99 0.98
C SER A 2 18.31 2.24 2.48
N LEU A 3 19.24 1.70 3.22
CA LEU A 3 19.45 1.92 4.65
C LEU A 3 20.60 2.89 4.84
N TRP A 4 20.84 3.36 6.06
CA TRP A 4 21.83 4.43 6.33
C TRP A 4 23.26 4.13 5.80
N TYR A 5 23.70 2.88 5.87
CA TYR A 5 25.01 2.42 5.38
C TYR A 5 24.96 1.17 4.51
N GLU A 6 23.76 0.61 4.29
CA GLU A 6 23.57 -0.66 3.62
C GLU A 6 22.37 -0.58 2.69
N THR A 7 22.20 -1.59 1.85
CA THR A 7 21.00 -1.81 1.07
C THR A 7 20.37 -3.11 1.53
N MET A 8 19.05 -3.16 1.51
CA MET A 8 18.27 -4.38 1.73
C MET A 8 17.53 -4.69 0.44
N THR A 9 17.70 -5.88 -0.07
CA THR A 9 16.94 -6.37 -1.23
C THR A 9 15.49 -6.65 -0.84
N ASP A 10 14.63 -6.87 -1.83
CA ASP A 10 13.25 -7.34 -1.63
C ASP A 10 13.24 -8.72 -0.96
N ASP A 11 14.05 -9.67 -1.43
CA ASP A 11 14.19 -11.01 -0.84
C ASP A 11 14.61 -10.98 0.64
N GLU A 12 15.57 -10.12 1.00
CA GLU A 12 16.00 -9.95 2.39
C GLU A 12 14.86 -9.36 3.24
N PHE A 13 14.16 -8.36 2.75
CA PHE A 13 13.03 -7.75 3.46
C PHE A 13 11.90 -8.76 3.68
N VAL A 14 11.55 -9.52 2.64
CA VAL A 14 10.56 -10.61 2.73
C VAL A 14 10.97 -11.67 3.77
N THR A 15 12.26 -12.02 3.78
CA THR A 15 12.80 -12.97 4.77
C THR A 15 12.59 -12.45 6.20
N GLU A 16 12.82 -11.16 6.45
CA GLU A 16 12.59 -10.56 7.77
C GLU A 16 11.10 -10.50 8.13
N VAL A 17 10.23 -10.11 7.20
CA VAL A 17 8.78 -10.10 7.42
C VAL A 17 8.22 -11.50 7.71
N ASN A 18 8.78 -12.52 7.08
CA ASN A 18 8.37 -13.91 7.28
C ASN A 18 8.76 -14.47 8.66
N LYS A 19 9.67 -13.83 9.39
CA LYS A 19 9.95 -14.18 10.79
C LYS A 19 8.82 -13.80 11.76
N ILE A 20 7.89 -12.95 11.34
CA ILE A 20 6.69 -12.61 12.11
C ILE A 20 5.69 -13.76 11.97
N THR A 21 5.69 -14.69 12.91
CA THR A 21 4.92 -15.93 12.82
C THR A 21 3.55 -15.88 13.50
N SER A 22 3.30 -14.88 14.35
CA SER A 22 2.05 -14.75 15.10
C SER A 22 1.46 -13.35 14.91
N TYR A 23 0.40 -13.25 14.12
CA TYR A 23 -0.32 -12.01 13.86
C TYR A 23 -1.78 -12.24 13.48
N GLY A 24 -2.62 -11.28 13.79
CA GLY A 24 -4.00 -11.23 13.28
C GLY A 24 -4.04 -10.88 11.80
N LYS A 25 -3.53 -9.70 11.46
CA LYS A 25 -3.33 -9.19 10.10
C LYS A 25 -2.03 -8.39 10.05
N ILE A 26 -1.40 -8.35 8.89
CA ILE A 26 -0.28 -7.43 8.60
C ILE A 26 -0.70 -6.54 7.44
N ILE A 27 -0.55 -5.23 7.60
CA ILE A 27 -0.75 -4.23 6.55
C ILE A 27 0.61 -3.64 6.23
N ILE A 28 1.04 -3.72 4.99
CA ILE A 28 2.34 -3.22 4.52
C ILE A 28 2.08 -2.18 3.43
N GLN A 29 2.53 -0.96 3.67
CA GLN A 29 2.50 0.12 2.69
C GLN A 29 3.93 0.53 2.35
N MET A 30 4.34 0.33 1.11
CA MET A 30 5.66 0.65 0.58
C MET A 30 5.55 1.96 -0.22
N LYS A 31 6.31 2.99 0.20
CA LYS A 31 6.20 4.34 -0.41
C LYS A 31 7.40 4.76 -1.27
N GLN A 32 8.47 3.99 -1.28
CA GLN A 32 9.68 4.32 -2.02
C GLN A 32 9.51 4.09 -3.52
N CYS A 33 10.39 4.70 -4.32
CA CYS A 33 10.52 4.38 -5.75
C CYS A 33 10.69 2.88 -5.96
N PHE A 34 10.15 2.34 -7.07
CA PHE A 34 10.24 0.93 -7.45
C PHE A 34 9.59 -0.03 -6.44
N SER A 35 8.69 0.48 -5.61
CA SER A 35 8.09 -0.28 -4.51
C SER A 35 7.17 -1.41 -4.95
N GLY A 36 6.65 -1.37 -6.16
CA GLY A 36 5.82 -2.45 -6.72
C GLY A 36 6.54 -3.80 -6.81
N GLY A 37 7.88 -3.80 -6.89
CA GLY A 37 8.66 -5.03 -6.83
C GLY A 37 8.48 -5.84 -5.55
N PHE A 38 8.13 -5.17 -4.45
CA PHE A 38 7.92 -5.83 -3.15
C PHE A 38 6.53 -6.47 -3.01
N VAL A 39 5.54 -6.05 -3.81
CA VAL A 39 4.15 -6.45 -3.56
C VAL A 39 3.97 -7.94 -3.69
N HIS A 40 4.44 -8.53 -4.78
CA HIS A 40 4.30 -9.97 -5.02
C HIS A 40 5.10 -10.85 -4.03
N ASP A 41 6.23 -10.35 -3.55
CA ASP A 41 7.10 -11.12 -2.67
C ASP A 41 6.60 -11.11 -1.22
N LEU A 42 5.86 -10.05 -0.84
CA LEU A 42 5.31 -9.85 0.49
C LEU A 42 3.93 -10.47 0.70
N VAL A 43 3.27 -10.95 -0.38
CA VAL A 43 1.96 -11.59 -0.23
C VAL A 43 2.03 -12.80 0.72
N GLY A 44 0.93 -13.07 1.39
CA GLY A 44 0.85 -14.18 2.32
C GLY A 44 -0.46 -14.17 3.11
N PRO A 45 -0.73 -15.23 3.86
CA PRO A 45 -1.98 -15.34 4.61
C PRO A 45 -2.20 -14.13 5.53
N ARG A 46 -3.37 -13.50 5.43
CA ARG A 46 -3.77 -12.35 6.24
C ARG A 46 -2.85 -11.12 6.10
N ARG A 47 -2.19 -10.98 4.94
CA ARG A 47 -1.41 -9.79 4.59
C ARG A 47 -2.15 -8.94 3.57
N ILE A 48 -2.08 -7.65 3.76
CA ILE A 48 -2.54 -6.63 2.82
C ILE A 48 -1.29 -5.85 2.45
N VAL A 49 -0.91 -5.89 1.18
CA VAL A 49 0.32 -5.28 0.69
C VAL A 49 -0.04 -4.24 -0.37
N MET A 50 0.52 -3.05 -0.25
CA MET A 50 0.34 -1.99 -1.24
C MET A 50 1.62 -1.20 -1.45
N SER A 51 1.76 -0.65 -2.64
CA SER A 51 2.85 0.24 -3.00
C SER A 51 2.33 1.51 -3.66
N SER A 52 3.13 2.59 -3.59
CA SER A 52 2.82 3.85 -4.27
C SER A 52 3.17 3.82 -5.75
N SER A 53 4.11 2.98 -6.17
CA SER A 53 4.57 2.92 -7.56
C SER A 53 4.73 1.48 -8.04
N GLY A 54 4.81 1.29 -9.35
CA GLY A 54 5.16 0.02 -9.96
C GLY A 54 6.63 -0.38 -9.72
N ALA A 55 6.99 -1.59 -10.17
CA ALA A 55 8.33 -2.14 -9.95
C ALA A 55 9.45 -1.41 -10.74
N TYR A 56 9.10 -0.67 -11.79
CA TYR A 56 10.06 -0.06 -12.73
C TYR A 56 9.90 1.47 -12.85
N GLU A 57 9.27 2.11 -11.88
CA GLU A 57 9.00 3.55 -11.91
C GLU A 57 9.27 4.22 -10.55
N PRO A 58 9.59 5.52 -10.55
CA PRO A 58 9.74 6.27 -9.31
C PRO A 58 8.40 6.54 -8.65
N SER A 59 8.44 6.79 -7.34
CA SER A 59 7.34 7.39 -6.59
C SER A 59 7.59 8.89 -6.42
N TRP A 60 6.51 9.68 -6.34
CA TRP A 60 6.56 11.14 -6.36
C TRP A 60 5.95 11.75 -5.11
N SER A 61 6.47 12.92 -4.75
CA SER A 61 5.90 13.72 -3.67
C SER A 61 4.69 14.51 -4.14
N GLU A 62 3.78 14.82 -3.22
CA GLU A 62 2.71 15.79 -3.44
C GLU A 62 3.29 17.19 -3.67
N ASP A 63 2.55 18.05 -4.41
CA ASP A 63 3.06 19.37 -4.84
C ASP A 63 3.05 20.41 -3.73
N THR A 64 2.20 20.27 -2.72
CA THR A 64 1.88 21.36 -1.77
C THR A 64 3.00 21.60 -0.79
N THR A 65 3.52 20.54 -0.17
CA THR A 65 4.56 20.64 0.88
C THR A 65 5.82 19.86 0.54
N GLY A 66 5.75 18.89 -0.38
CA GLY A 66 6.84 17.97 -0.70
C GLY A 66 7.21 17.00 0.43
N ASN A 67 6.45 17.01 1.53
CA ASN A 67 6.76 16.22 2.72
C ASN A 67 6.28 14.78 2.66
N PHE A 68 5.32 14.50 1.78
CA PHE A 68 4.70 13.19 1.63
C PHE A 68 4.82 12.69 0.18
N GLY A 69 4.92 11.38 -0.01
CA GLY A 69 4.58 10.78 -1.30
C GLY A 69 3.09 10.99 -1.56
N GLU A 70 2.68 11.34 -2.80
CA GLU A 70 1.30 11.76 -3.06
C GLU A 70 0.30 10.65 -2.77
N PHE A 71 0.59 9.42 -3.18
CA PHE A 71 -0.23 8.26 -2.81
C PHE A 71 -0.39 8.14 -1.29
N THR A 72 0.72 8.22 -0.53
CA THR A 72 0.69 8.11 0.94
C THR A 72 -0.09 9.25 1.58
N TYR A 73 0.03 10.47 1.07
CA TYR A 73 -0.75 11.62 1.51
C TYR A 73 -2.26 11.36 1.42
N TRP A 74 -2.73 10.88 0.28
CA TRP A 74 -4.14 10.57 0.07
C TRP A 74 -4.61 9.36 0.88
N TYR A 75 -3.77 8.33 1.00
CA TYR A 75 -4.07 7.14 1.80
C TYR A 75 -4.30 7.47 3.28
N ILE A 76 -3.39 8.24 3.87
CA ILE A 76 -3.52 8.67 5.27
C ILE A 76 -4.69 9.65 5.43
N SER A 77 -4.91 10.56 4.47
CA SER A 77 -6.06 11.48 4.49
C SER A 77 -7.39 10.74 4.47
N ALA A 78 -7.50 9.68 3.67
CA ALA A 78 -8.67 8.81 3.61
C ALA A 78 -8.97 8.15 4.97
N LEU A 79 -7.96 7.52 5.58
CA LEU A 79 -8.09 6.86 6.88
C LEU A 79 -8.43 7.83 8.03
N ARG A 80 -7.94 9.06 7.96
CA ARG A 80 -8.23 10.10 8.96
C ARG A 80 -9.58 10.79 8.78
N GLY A 81 -10.15 10.72 7.58
CA GLY A 81 -11.29 11.53 7.20
C GLY A 81 -10.97 13.03 7.02
N THR A 82 -9.68 13.40 7.01
CA THR A 82 -9.21 14.78 6.82
C THR A 82 -7.86 14.82 6.14
N LYS A 83 -7.62 15.84 5.31
CA LYS A 83 -6.31 16.09 4.70
C LYS A 83 -5.23 16.25 5.76
N VAL A 84 -4.05 15.67 5.51
CA VAL A 84 -2.95 15.59 6.49
C VAL A 84 -2.37 16.97 6.80
N ASP A 85 -2.33 17.86 5.81
CA ASP A 85 -1.74 19.19 5.87
C ASP A 85 -2.71 20.27 6.39
N THR A 86 -3.93 20.30 5.84
CA THR A 86 -4.89 21.38 6.08
C THR A 86 -6.00 21.05 7.07
N GLY A 87 -6.21 19.76 7.37
CA GLY A 87 -7.35 19.31 8.17
C GLY A 87 -8.70 19.40 7.46
N ALA A 88 -8.73 19.74 6.17
CA ALA A 88 -9.95 19.80 5.39
C ALA A 88 -10.63 18.42 5.32
N PRO A 89 -11.96 18.34 5.39
CA PRO A 89 -12.67 17.06 5.36
C PRO A 89 -12.39 16.24 4.11
N VAL A 90 -12.27 14.93 4.28
CA VAL A 90 -12.16 13.93 3.21
C VAL A 90 -13.21 12.86 3.45
N ASN A 91 -13.92 12.46 2.42
CA ASN A 91 -14.82 11.32 2.46
C ASN A 91 -14.33 10.23 1.53
N ALA A 92 -13.83 9.15 2.11
CA ALA A 92 -13.38 7.97 1.41
C ALA A 92 -14.30 6.75 1.64
N ASP A 93 -15.37 6.90 2.42
CA ASP A 93 -16.42 5.89 2.63
C ASP A 93 -17.25 5.76 1.33
N ALA A 94 -16.86 4.82 0.49
CA ALA A 94 -17.46 4.64 -0.81
C ALA A 94 -18.77 3.84 -0.77
N ASN A 95 -18.92 2.95 0.23
CA ASN A 95 -20.08 2.10 0.39
C ASN A 95 -21.17 2.72 1.30
N GLY A 96 -20.86 3.79 2.03
CA GLY A 96 -21.78 4.52 2.89
C GLY A 96 -22.07 3.84 4.24
N ASP A 97 -21.19 2.97 4.70
CA ASP A 97 -21.38 2.23 5.96
C ASP A 97 -20.90 3.01 7.21
N GLY A 98 -20.35 4.20 7.01
CA GLY A 98 -19.88 5.09 8.08
C GLY A 98 -18.45 4.78 8.52
N LYS A 99 -17.71 3.94 7.80
CA LYS A 99 -16.33 3.57 8.07
C LYS A 99 -15.51 3.65 6.79
N VAL A 100 -14.21 3.68 6.93
CA VAL A 100 -13.28 3.58 5.80
C VAL A 100 -12.44 2.33 5.97
N SER A 101 -12.63 1.36 5.10
CA SER A 101 -11.82 0.15 5.03
C SER A 101 -10.45 0.43 4.40
N ILE A 102 -9.52 -0.48 4.55
CA ILE A 102 -8.20 -0.40 3.89
C ILE A 102 -8.34 -0.36 2.37
N LEU A 103 -9.29 -1.12 1.80
CA LEU A 103 -9.54 -1.10 0.36
C LEU A 103 -10.08 0.25 -0.12
N GLU A 104 -11.01 0.85 0.61
CA GLU A 104 -11.55 2.17 0.28
C GLU A 104 -10.48 3.25 0.37
N ALA A 105 -9.65 3.21 1.41
CA ALA A 105 -8.51 4.13 1.54
C ALA A 105 -7.51 3.98 0.39
N TYR A 106 -7.18 2.75 -0.01
CA TYR A 106 -6.33 2.48 -1.17
C TYR A 106 -6.94 3.02 -2.47
N ASN A 107 -8.21 2.70 -2.74
CA ASN A 107 -8.88 3.14 -3.96
C ASN A 107 -9.03 4.67 -4.00
N PHE A 108 -9.31 5.30 -2.87
CA PHE A 108 -9.35 6.75 -2.74
C PHE A 108 -7.98 7.37 -3.06
N ALA A 109 -6.91 6.83 -2.49
CA ALA A 109 -5.56 7.31 -2.74
C ALA A 109 -5.18 7.17 -4.22
N ARG A 110 -5.38 5.99 -4.80
CA ARG A 110 -5.11 5.73 -6.21
C ARG A 110 -5.87 6.65 -7.16
N THR A 111 -7.12 7.00 -6.82
CA THR A 111 -7.94 7.89 -7.66
C THR A 111 -7.50 9.34 -7.59
N ASN A 112 -6.97 9.78 -6.43
CA ASN A 112 -6.56 11.16 -6.20
C ASN A 112 -5.06 11.40 -6.44
N ASP A 113 -4.28 10.35 -6.59
CA ASP A 113 -2.87 10.42 -6.97
C ASP A 113 -2.76 10.89 -8.43
N SER A 114 -2.21 12.08 -8.62
CA SER A 114 -2.08 12.72 -9.94
C SER A 114 -0.69 12.49 -10.56
N ARG A 115 0.18 11.79 -9.86
CA ARG A 115 1.55 11.55 -10.29
C ARG A 115 1.64 10.46 -11.35
N PRO A 116 2.70 10.48 -12.18
CA PRO A 116 2.97 9.43 -13.15
C PRO A 116 3.56 8.19 -12.46
N GLU A 117 2.79 7.63 -11.52
CA GLU A 117 3.10 6.40 -10.80
C GLU A 117 1.89 5.47 -10.81
N THR A 118 2.12 4.17 -10.63
CA THR A 118 1.09 3.14 -10.71
C THR A 118 1.02 2.36 -9.40
N PRO A 119 0.21 2.81 -8.44
CA PRO A 119 0.04 2.09 -7.17
C PRO A 119 -0.37 0.63 -7.39
N GLN A 120 0.27 -0.28 -6.65
CA GLN A 120 0.00 -1.71 -6.69
C GLN A 120 -0.64 -2.18 -5.40
N PHE A 121 -1.39 -3.30 -5.47
CA PHE A 121 -2.12 -3.84 -4.33
C PHE A 121 -2.23 -5.36 -4.45
N ASP A 122 -2.12 -6.06 -3.33
CA ASP A 122 -2.40 -7.50 -3.23
C ASP A 122 -2.83 -7.85 -1.78
N ASP A 123 -3.95 -8.52 -1.63
CA ASP A 123 -4.41 -9.13 -0.37
C ASP A 123 -4.94 -10.56 -0.60
N SER A 124 -4.59 -11.18 -1.71
CA SER A 124 -5.06 -12.50 -2.13
C SER A 124 -4.70 -13.62 -1.15
N GLY A 125 -3.71 -13.40 -0.30
CA GLY A 125 -3.19 -14.43 0.61
C GLY A 125 -2.51 -15.60 -0.09
N ALA A 126 -2.33 -15.50 -1.41
CA ALA A 126 -1.62 -16.51 -2.19
C ALA A 126 -0.15 -16.58 -1.76
N LEU A 127 0.48 -17.74 -1.95
CA LEU A 127 1.92 -17.83 -1.83
C LEU A 127 2.57 -17.06 -2.98
N PRO A 128 3.73 -16.40 -2.76
CA PRO A 128 4.39 -15.64 -3.81
C PRO A 128 4.61 -16.52 -5.04
N VAL A 129 4.06 -16.07 -6.16
CA VAL A 129 4.25 -16.70 -7.46
C VAL A 129 5.39 -15.95 -8.13
N ARG A 130 6.37 -16.68 -8.65
CA ARG A 130 7.52 -16.10 -9.36
C ARG A 130 7.09 -15.01 -10.35
N ALA A 131 7.91 -13.97 -10.45
CA ALA A 131 7.74 -12.81 -11.31
C ALA A 131 7.05 -13.13 -12.65
N GLY A 132 5.88 -12.51 -12.88
CA GLY A 132 5.13 -12.63 -14.13
C GLY A 132 3.80 -13.38 -14.05
N ALA A 133 3.47 -14.02 -12.95
CA ALA A 133 2.11 -14.58 -12.75
C ALA A 133 1.30 -13.61 -11.87
N VAL A 134 0.19 -13.12 -12.39
CA VAL A 134 -0.82 -12.42 -11.57
C VAL A 134 -1.42 -13.46 -10.64
N PRO A 135 -1.36 -13.28 -9.31
CA PRO A 135 -2.05 -14.19 -8.40
C PRO A 135 -3.54 -14.20 -8.76
N ALA A 136 -4.09 -15.38 -9.01
CA ALA A 136 -5.53 -15.56 -9.11
C ALA A 136 -6.08 -15.61 -7.69
N GLY A 137 -6.40 -14.46 -7.12
CA GLY A 137 -7.03 -14.33 -5.82
C GLY A 137 -8.09 -13.23 -5.86
N ASP A 138 -9.04 -13.26 -4.96
CA ASP A 138 -10.04 -12.20 -4.78
C ASP A 138 -9.38 -11.00 -4.10
N ASP A 139 -8.56 -10.26 -4.84
CA ASP A 139 -7.93 -9.02 -4.35
C ASP A 139 -8.99 -8.05 -3.84
N GLY A 140 -8.78 -7.54 -2.65
CA GLY A 140 -9.67 -6.59 -2.00
C GLY A 140 -10.58 -7.19 -0.94
N THR A 141 -10.79 -8.50 -0.89
CA THR A 141 -11.71 -9.11 0.08
C THR A 141 -11.24 -8.92 1.52
N LEU A 142 -9.97 -9.16 1.80
CA LEU A 142 -9.42 -8.97 3.14
C LEU A 142 -9.36 -7.49 3.51
N ALA A 143 -8.96 -6.63 2.59
CA ALA A 143 -8.84 -5.20 2.80
C ALA A 143 -10.21 -4.52 2.98
N ALA A 144 -11.24 -4.95 2.25
CA ALA A 144 -12.61 -4.47 2.42
C ALA A 144 -13.20 -4.81 3.81
N ALA A 145 -12.74 -5.91 4.41
CA ALA A 145 -13.13 -6.33 5.76
C ALA A 145 -12.12 -5.88 6.86
N THR A 146 -11.23 -4.95 6.55
CA THR A 146 -10.20 -4.46 7.49
C THR A 146 -10.33 -2.94 7.68
N PHE A 147 -10.49 -2.55 8.94
CA PHE A 147 -10.63 -1.16 9.40
C PHE A 147 -9.53 -0.84 10.43
N LEU A 148 -9.08 0.42 10.49
CA LEU A 148 -8.13 0.92 11.50
C LEU A 148 -8.84 1.78 12.54
#